data_fc21ec64f5ca96934e63018425b11d70
#
_entry.id   fc21ec64f5ca96934e63018425b11d70
#
_cell.length_a   1.000
_cell.length_b   1.000
_cell.length_c   1.000
_cell.angle_alpha   90.00
_cell.angle_beta   90.00
_cell.angle_gamma   90.00
#
_symmetry.space_group_name_H-M   'P 1'
#
loop_
_entity.id
_entity.type
_entity.pdbx_description
1 polymer ?
#
loop_
_entity_poly.entity_id
_entity_poly.type
_entity_poly.pdbx_seq_one_letter_code
_entity_poly.pdbx_strand_id
1 'polypeptide(L)'
;MFADYYFRSFPEDDGERSRNVEARNLFSHIDFVTLNRVKPQEIYITNLCNDQLTPAPRGKRVFITEEHALKGLSHIEWLLEQYPTIEYVLTMSLQTNYWLQKLGFYGDDEKFIEEAQPRRKGFEDMSAPFYQPVNGKAFESICGNIYNAKNHPVKVIPILAAKDYPLKGRNELYTEAYEKIRNYFRKS
;
A
#
# COMPACT_ATOMS: atom_id res chain seq x y z
N MET A 1 -8.42 6.91 0.65
CA MET A 1 -7.18 6.29 1.13
C MET A 1 -7.25 4.80 0.93
N PHE A 2 -6.18 4.20 0.40
CA PHE A 2 -6.15 2.77 0.08
C PHE A 2 -4.98 2.14 0.82
N ALA A 3 -5.27 1.10 1.60
CA ALA A 3 -4.26 0.32 2.29
C ALA A 3 -4.43 -1.14 1.89
N ASP A 4 -3.37 -1.78 1.44
CA ASP A 4 -3.31 -3.24 1.31
C ASP A 4 -3.27 -3.87 2.70
N TYR A 5 -4.41 -3.88 3.35
CA TYR A 5 -4.58 -4.60 4.60
C TYR A 5 -5.18 -5.97 4.29
N TYR A 6 -4.34 -6.99 4.28
CA TYR A 6 -4.81 -8.36 4.42
C TYR A 6 -5.27 -8.53 5.87
N PHE A 7 -6.56 -8.40 6.11
CA PHE A 7 -7.14 -8.93 7.31
C PHE A 7 -6.95 -10.45 7.26
N ARG A 8 -5.97 -10.97 8.00
CA ARG A 8 -5.92 -12.39 8.25
C ARG A 8 -7.24 -12.78 8.91
N SER A 9 -7.92 -13.78 8.36
CA SER A 9 -8.95 -14.49 9.11
C SER A 9 -8.25 -15.20 10.27
N PHE A 10 -8.31 -14.60 11.45
CA PHE A 10 -7.84 -15.23 12.67
C PHE A 10 -8.91 -16.21 13.16
N PRO A 11 -8.52 -17.31 13.89
CA PRO A 11 -9.48 -18.13 14.62
C PRO A 11 -10.35 -17.24 15.51
N GLU A 12 -11.62 -17.61 15.67
CA GLU A 12 -12.70 -16.76 16.19
C GLU A 12 -12.45 -16.04 17.53
N ASP A 13 -11.53 -16.52 18.37
CA ASP A 13 -11.33 -16.02 19.74
C ASP A 13 -10.30 -14.87 19.87
N ASP A 14 -9.32 -14.77 18.95
CA ASP A 14 -8.31 -13.70 18.98
C ASP A 14 -8.59 -12.57 17.97
N GLY A 15 -9.57 -12.77 17.08
CA GLY A 15 -9.76 -11.94 15.88
C GLY A 15 -10.17 -10.50 16.16
N GLU A 16 -10.97 -10.26 17.19
CA GLU A 16 -11.51 -8.93 17.44
C GLU A 16 -10.48 -8.00 18.11
N ARG A 17 -9.69 -8.53 19.04
CA ARG A 17 -8.60 -7.79 19.68
C ARG A 17 -7.48 -7.47 18.69
N SER A 18 -7.12 -8.42 17.82
CA SER A 18 -6.07 -8.24 16.82
C SER A 18 -6.49 -7.23 15.76
N ARG A 19 -7.73 -7.31 15.25
CA ARG A 19 -8.29 -6.33 14.29
C ARG A 19 -8.31 -4.93 14.85
N ASN A 20 -8.70 -4.76 16.11
CA ASN A 20 -8.71 -3.47 16.78
C ASN A 20 -7.30 -2.88 16.95
N VAL A 21 -6.29 -3.72 17.20
CA VAL A 21 -4.89 -3.28 17.30
C VAL A 21 -4.34 -2.87 15.94
N GLU A 22 -4.60 -3.65 14.88
CA GLU A 22 -4.15 -3.33 13.52
C GLU A 22 -4.81 -2.04 13.01
N ALA A 23 -6.11 -1.89 13.19
CA ALA A 23 -6.82 -0.66 12.83
C ALA A 23 -6.27 0.57 13.60
N ARG A 24 -6.05 0.42 14.90
CA ARG A 24 -5.46 1.49 15.72
C ARG A 24 -4.07 1.88 15.23
N ASN A 25 -3.24 0.89 14.92
CA ASN A 25 -1.89 1.14 14.42
C ASN A 25 -1.93 1.84 13.06
N LEU A 26 -2.86 1.44 12.17
CA LEU A 26 -3.07 2.10 10.89
C LEU A 26 -3.46 3.57 11.08
N PHE A 27 -4.48 3.85 11.88
CA PHE A 27 -4.93 5.23 12.13
C PHE A 27 -3.84 6.08 12.78
N SER A 28 -3.13 5.54 13.78
CA SER A 28 -1.99 6.24 14.39
C SER A 28 -0.88 6.54 13.39
N HIS A 29 -0.63 5.63 12.43
CA HIS A 29 0.34 5.84 11.39
C HIS A 29 -0.10 6.92 10.40
N ILE A 30 -1.37 6.93 10.02
CA ILE A 30 -1.95 7.97 9.18
C ILE A 30 -1.89 9.34 9.87
N ASP A 31 -2.29 9.42 11.12
CA ASP A 31 -2.22 10.64 11.92
C ASP A 31 -0.79 11.17 11.99
N PHE A 32 0.18 10.28 12.21
CA PHE A 32 1.59 10.64 12.22
C PHE A 32 2.04 11.22 10.86
N VAL A 33 1.69 10.58 9.76
CA VAL A 33 2.11 10.97 8.41
C VAL A 33 1.42 12.26 7.95
N THR A 34 0.13 12.41 8.28
CA THR A 34 -0.70 13.56 7.85
C THR A 34 -0.75 14.69 8.88
N LEU A 35 -0.02 14.59 9.99
CA LEU A 35 -0.03 15.57 11.09
C LEU A 35 -1.44 15.76 11.68
N ASN A 36 -2.20 14.69 11.85
CA ASN A 36 -3.58 14.67 12.35
C ASN A 36 -4.57 15.50 11.49
N ARG A 37 -4.24 15.74 10.22
CA ARG A 37 -5.13 16.51 9.32
C ARG A 37 -6.26 15.67 8.74
N VAL A 38 -6.13 14.35 8.75
CA VAL A 38 -7.13 13.42 8.24
C VAL A 38 -7.75 12.67 9.41
N LYS A 39 -9.05 12.85 9.60
CA LYS A 39 -9.77 12.19 10.69
C LYS A 39 -10.18 10.76 10.30
N PRO A 40 -10.32 9.83 11.26
CA PRO A 40 -10.70 8.45 10.97
C PRO A 40 -11.97 8.29 10.11
N GLN A 41 -12.97 9.15 10.31
CA GLN A 41 -14.22 9.14 9.54
C GLN A 41 -14.06 9.66 8.10
N GLU A 42 -12.94 10.27 7.77
CA GLU A 42 -12.60 10.76 6.42
C GLU A 42 -11.76 9.73 5.65
N ILE A 43 -11.55 8.56 6.24
CA ILE A 43 -10.70 7.50 5.68
C ILE A 43 -11.57 6.40 5.09
N TYR A 44 -11.40 6.13 3.81
CA TYR A 44 -11.88 4.92 3.17
C TYR A 44 -10.73 3.94 3.00
N ILE A 45 -10.92 2.70 3.45
CA ILE A 45 -9.89 1.64 3.37
C ILE A 45 -10.36 0.59 2.36
N THR A 46 -9.52 0.27 1.39
CA THR A 46 -9.74 -0.82 0.45
C THR A 46 -8.44 -1.53 0.11
N ASN A 47 -8.53 -2.67 -0.53
CA ASN A 47 -7.40 -3.43 -1.05
C ASN A 47 -7.38 -3.34 -2.58
N LEU A 48 -6.17 -3.42 -3.17
CA LEU A 48 -6.03 -3.56 -4.62
C LEU A 48 -6.62 -4.91 -5.12
N CYS A 49 -6.65 -5.93 -4.25
CA CYS A 49 -7.30 -7.20 -4.54
C CYS A 49 -8.33 -7.48 -3.45
N ASN A 50 -9.62 -7.46 -3.83
CA ASN A 50 -10.74 -7.72 -2.94
C ASN A 50 -11.22 -9.19 -3.00
N ASP A 51 -10.60 -10.02 -3.84
CA ASP A 51 -10.90 -11.44 -3.90
C ASP A 51 -10.40 -12.15 -2.63
N GLN A 52 -11.14 -13.18 -2.18
CA GLN A 52 -10.69 -14.03 -1.09
C GLN A 52 -9.48 -14.87 -1.54
N LEU A 53 -8.30 -14.40 -1.22
CA LEU A 53 -7.07 -15.11 -1.52
C LEU A 53 -6.67 -16.01 -0.35
N THR A 54 -6.16 -17.20 -0.65
CA THR A 54 -5.62 -18.10 0.37
C THR A 54 -4.50 -17.40 1.15
N PRO A 55 -4.53 -17.38 2.49
CA PRO A 55 -3.49 -16.75 3.29
C PRO A 55 -2.11 -17.32 2.96
N ALA A 56 -1.14 -16.45 2.79
CA ALA A 56 0.22 -16.88 2.48
C ALA A 56 0.87 -17.58 3.68
N PRO A 57 1.61 -18.68 3.47
CA PRO A 57 2.43 -19.31 4.49
C PRO A 57 3.46 -18.32 5.09
N ARG A 58 3.98 -18.65 6.26
CA ARG A 58 4.99 -17.81 6.93
C ARG A 58 6.16 -17.49 6.00
N GLY A 59 6.53 -16.22 5.93
CA GLY A 59 7.64 -15.73 5.10
C GLY A 59 7.31 -15.58 3.61
N LYS A 60 6.09 -15.85 3.20
CA LYS A 60 5.62 -15.65 1.82
C LYS A 60 4.57 -14.55 1.74
N ARG A 61 4.31 -14.07 0.53
CA ARG A 61 3.26 -13.08 0.23
C ARG A 61 2.31 -13.67 -0.81
N VAL A 62 1.06 -13.27 -0.76
CA VAL A 62 0.09 -13.62 -1.80
C VAL A 62 0.49 -12.90 -3.09
N PHE A 63 0.47 -13.63 -4.20
CA PHE A 63 0.75 -13.09 -5.51
C PHE A 63 -0.54 -12.48 -6.10
N ILE A 64 -0.53 -11.18 -6.33
CA ILE A 64 -1.60 -10.49 -7.04
C ILE A 64 -1.30 -10.57 -8.52
N THR A 65 -2.19 -11.16 -9.30
CA THR A 65 -2.07 -11.24 -10.75
C THR A 65 -2.45 -9.90 -11.39
N GLU A 66 -2.12 -9.73 -12.66
CA GLU A 66 -2.54 -8.54 -13.43
C GLU A 66 -4.07 -8.41 -13.50
N GLU A 67 -4.78 -9.52 -13.66
CA GLU A 67 -6.23 -9.53 -13.65
C GLU A 67 -6.82 -9.02 -12.33
N HIS A 68 -6.29 -9.49 -11.19
CA HIS A 68 -6.71 -9.00 -9.87
C HIS A 68 -6.41 -7.51 -9.72
N ALA A 69 -5.24 -7.07 -10.19
CA ALA A 69 -4.83 -5.67 -10.10
C ALA A 69 -5.70 -4.76 -10.98
N LEU A 70 -6.07 -5.20 -12.19
CA LEU A 70 -6.97 -4.46 -13.07
C LEU A 70 -8.37 -4.31 -12.46
N LYS A 71 -8.93 -5.38 -11.90
CA LYS A 71 -10.22 -5.31 -11.19
C LYS A 71 -10.15 -4.34 -10.01
N GLY A 72 -9.06 -4.40 -9.24
CA GLY A 72 -8.85 -3.51 -8.11
C GLY A 72 -8.68 -2.05 -8.54
N LEU A 73 -7.92 -1.79 -9.60
CA LEU A 73 -7.77 -0.45 -10.14
C LEU A 73 -9.10 0.12 -10.62
N SER A 74 -9.89 -0.65 -11.37
CA SER A 74 -11.23 -0.22 -11.80
C SER A 74 -12.14 0.13 -10.61
N HIS A 75 -12.05 -0.61 -9.52
CA HIS A 75 -12.77 -0.27 -8.29
C HIS A 75 -12.26 1.02 -7.64
N ILE A 76 -10.96 1.24 -7.63
CA ILE A 76 -10.35 2.48 -7.12
C ILE A 76 -10.82 3.69 -7.96
N GLU A 77 -10.77 3.59 -9.28
CA GLU A 77 -11.22 4.65 -10.18
C GLU A 77 -12.70 4.96 -9.99
N TRP A 78 -13.54 3.92 -9.90
CA TRP A 78 -14.95 4.08 -9.58
C TRP A 78 -15.16 4.80 -8.24
N LEU A 79 -14.41 4.45 -7.19
CA LEU A 79 -14.50 5.15 -5.89
C LEU A 79 -14.13 6.63 -6.00
N LEU A 80 -13.10 6.96 -6.76
CA LEU A 80 -12.68 8.35 -6.95
C LEU A 80 -13.73 9.16 -7.75
N GLU A 81 -14.44 8.52 -8.66
CA GLU A 81 -15.58 9.13 -9.37
C GLU A 81 -16.79 9.36 -8.45
N GLN A 82 -17.11 8.38 -7.58
CA GLN A 82 -18.23 8.49 -6.64
C GLN A 82 -17.98 9.50 -5.52
N TYR A 83 -16.72 9.67 -5.12
CA TYR A 83 -16.32 10.51 -4.00
C TYR A 83 -15.27 11.55 -4.45
N PRO A 84 -15.68 12.59 -5.20
CA PRO A 84 -14.73 13.60 -5.74
C PRO A 84 -14.06 14.46 -4.66
N THR A 85 -14.47 14.31 -3.42
CA THR A 85 -13.82 14.96 -2.26
C THR A 85 -12.58 14.23 -1.77
N ILE A 86 -12.25 13.06 -2.33
CA ILE A 86 -11.00 12.37 -2.03
C ILE A 86 -9.82 13.14 -2.63
N GLU A 87 -8.94 13.61 -1.78
CA GLU A 87 -7.75 14.38 -2.17
C GLU A 87 -6.47 13.53 -2.22
N TYR A 88 -6.43 12.45 -1.42
CA TYR A 88 -5.21 11.65 -1.21
C TYR A 88 -5.48 10.15 -1.32
N VAL A 89 -4.54 9.45 -1.95
CA VAL A 89 -4.47 7.98 -1.99
C VAL A 89 -3.15 7.55 -1.34
N LEU A 90 -3.22 7.00 -0.13
CA LEU A 90 -2.05 6.45 0.55
C LEU A 90 -1.90 4.96 0.20
N THR A 91 -0.77 4.57 -0.35
CA THR A 91 -0.50 3.19 -0.78
C THR A 91 0.56 2.54 0.09
N MET A 92 0.31 1.33 0.58
CA MET A 92 1.09 0.75 1.68
C MET A 92 1.86 -0.53 1.35
N SER A 93 1.90 -1.00 0.12
CA SER A 93 2.66 -2.20 -0.21
C SER A 93 3.49 -2.04 -1.48
N LEU A 94 4.59 -2.77 -1.55
CA LEU A 94 5.44 -2.79 -2.74
C LEU A 94 4.65 -3.29 -3.96
N GLN A 95 3.87 -4.36 -3.79
CA GLN A 95 3.10 -4.96 -4.87
C GLN A 95 1.96 -4.06 -5.36
N THR A 96 1.28 -3.34 -4.46
CA THR A 96 0.28 -2.34 -4.83
C THR A 96 0.90 -1.23 -5.67
N ASN A 97 2.01 -0.67 -5.20
CA ASN A 97 2.68 0.40 -5.94
C ASN A 97 3.20 -0.07 -7.29
N TYR A 98 3.74 -1.30 -7.37
CA TYR A 98 4.16 -1.91 -8.64
C TYR A 98 2.99 -1.95 -9.64
N TRP A 99 1.84 -2.49 -9.24
CA TRP A 99 0.70 -2.60 -10.13
C TRP A 99 0.09 -1.27 -10.50
N LEU A 100 -0.05 -0.35 -9.56
CA LEU A 100 -0.60 0.99 -9.82
C LEU A 100 0.28 1.78 -10.80
N GLN A 101 1.61 1.68 -10.72
CA GLN A 101 2.49 2.31 -11.69
C GLN A 101 2.47 1.58 -13.04
N LYS A 102 2.57 0.24 -13.04
CA LYS A 102 2.54 -0.58 -14.24
C LYS A 102 1.26 -0.40 -15.05
N LEU A 103 0.12 -0.26 -14.37
CA LEU A 103 -1.18 -0.03 -14.98
C LEU A 103 -1.46 1.46 -15.28
N GLY A 104 -0.51 2.34 -15.01
CA GLY A 104 -0.58 3.74 -15.39
C GLY A 104 -1.46 4.61 -14.51
N PHE A 105 -1.78 4.19 -13.29
CA PHE A 105 -2.57 5.02 -12.37
C PHE A 105 -1.78 6.26 -11.89
N TYR A 106 -0.51 6.09 -11.53
CA TYR A 106 0.38 7.19 -11.17
C TYR A 106 1.83 6.86 -11.52
N GLY A 107 2.69 7.89 -11.62
CA GLY A 107 4.10 7.71 -11.93
C GLY A 107 4.34 6.95 -13.24
N ASP A 108 5.58 6.69 -13.53
CA ASP A 108 6.07 5.92 -14.68
C ASP A 108 7.57 5.57 -14.49
N ASP A 109 7.96 5.32 -13.25
CA ASP A 109 9.35 4.96 -12.90
C ASP A 109 9.64 3.53 -13.38
N GLU A 110 10.18 3.41 -14.59
CA GLU A 110 10.52 2.13 -15.21
C GLU A 110 11.48 1.32 -14.33
N LYS A 111 12.44 1.99 -13.68
CA LYS A 111 13.39 1.33 -12.80
C LYS A 111 12.69 0.74 -11.58
N PHE A 112 11.78 1.50 -10.96
CA PHE A 112 10.96 0.98 -9.86
C PHE A 112 10.13 -0.22 -10.30
N ILE A 113 9.45 -0.12 -11.45
CA ILE A 113 8.61 -1.19 -11.99
C ILE A 113 9.44 -2.46 -12.23
N GLU A 114 10.63 -2.34 -12.80
CA GLU A 114 11.53 -3.48 -13.03
C GLU A 114 12.00 -4.11 -11.71
N GLU A 115 12.47 -3.31 -10.77
CA GLU A 115 12.98 -3.79 -9.48
C GLU A 115 11.89 -4.33 -8.55
N ALA A 116 10.68 -3.76 -8.60
CA ALA A 116 9.55 -4.12 -7.76
C ALA A 116 8.73 -5.29 -8.31
N GLN A 117 8.99 -5.73 -9.54
CA GLN A 117 8.23 -6.79 -10.18
C GLN A 117 8.13 -8.04 -9.28
N PRO A 118 6.91 -8.49 -8.92
CA PRO A 118 6.74 -9.71 -8.15
C PRO A 118 7.29 -10.93 -8.91
N ARG A 119 8.24 -11.63 -8.31
CA ARG A 119 8.89 -12.80 -8.93
C ARG A 119 8.56 -14.03 -8.11
N ARG A 120 8.13 -15.09 -8.79
CA ARG A 120 7.90 -16.43 -8.20
C ARG A 120 9.19 -17.24 -8.09
N LYS A 121 10.34 -16.59 -7.93
CA LYS A 121 11.65 -17.25 -7.87
C LYS A 121 11.69 -18.26 -6.71
N GLY A 122 12.14 -19.48 -7.01
CA GLY A 122 12.23 -20.55 -6.01
C GLY A 122 10.95 -21.37 -5.84
N PHE A 123 9.96 -21.20 -6.70
CA PHE A 123 8.79 -22.08 -6.79
C PHE A 123 8.94 -22.98 -8.01
N GLU A 124 8.84 -24.29 -7.81
CA GLU A 124 8.77 -25.28 -8.90
C GLU A 124 7.45 -25.11 -9.67
N ASP A 125 6.38 -24.79 -8.95
CA ASP A 125 5.07 -24.51 -9.53
C ASP A 125 4.86 -23.00 -9.70
N MET A 126 4.97 -22.54 -10.93
CA MET A 126 4.74 -21.14 -11.32
C MET A 126 3.28 -20.72 -11.21
N SER A 127 2.34 -21.64 -11.03
CA SER A 127 0.93 -21.35 -10.76
C SER A 127 0.65 -21.07 -9.28
N ALA A 128 1.62 -21.32 -8.40
CA ALA A 128 1.44 -21.09 -6.96
C ALA A 128 0.99 -19.65 -6.67
N PRO A 129 -0.02 -19.46 -5.80
CA PRO A 129 -0.56 -18.14 -5.49
C PRO A 129 0.34 -17.31 -4.55
N PHE A 130 1.58 -17.75 -4.34
CA PHE A 130 2.51 -17.11 -3.41
C PHE A 130 3.83 -16.77 -4.09
N TYR A 131 4.54 -15.78 -3.54
CA TYR A 131 5.89 -15.42 -3.96
C TYR A 131 6.75 -15.07 -2.75
N GLN A 132 8.06 -15.10 -2.91
CA GLN A 132 8.97 -14.50 -1.93
C GLN A 132 9.02 -12.99 -2.17
N PRO A 133 8.95 -12.18 -1.10
CA PRO A 133 9.09 -10.73 -1.24
C PRO A 133 10.45 -10.43 -1.87
N VAL A 134 10.43 -9.68 -2.95
CA VAL A 134 11.64 -9.14 -3.54
C VAL A 134 12.18 -8.03 -2.63
N ASN A 135 13.45 -7.77 -2.74
CA ASN A 135 14.19 -6.78 -1.95
C ASN A 135 13.41 -5.46 -1.81
N GLY A 136 13.09 -5.08 -0.58
CA GLY A 136 12.35 -3.85 -0.28
C GLY A 136 13.08 -2.54 -0.65
N LYS A 137 14.31 -2.61 -1.18
CA LYS A 137 15.06 -1.45 -1.67
C LYS A 137 14.34 -0.71 -2.79
N ALA A 138 13.59 -1.42 -3.64
CA ALA A 138 12.82 -0.77 -4.69
C ALA A 138 11.81 0.24 -4.12
N PHE A 139 11.24 -0.03 -2.95
CA PHE A 139 10.31 0.90 -2.30
C PHE A 139 10.97 2.21 -1.86
N GLU A 140 12.27 2.19 -1.59
CA GLU A 140 13.04 3.37 -1.18
C GLU A 140 13.04 4.48 -2.25
N SER A 141 12.96 4.11 -3.53
CA SER A 141 12.95 5.08 -4.64
C SER A 141 11.65 5.89 -4.72
N ILE A 142 10.53 5.33 -4.25
CA ILE A 142 9.21 5.98 -4.34
C ILE A 142 8.70 6.51 -3.00
N CYS A 143 9.23 6.02 -1.88
CA CYS A 143 8.80 6.44 -0.55
C CYS A 143 9.14 7.91 -0.29
N GLY A 144 8.20 8.66 0.26
CA GLY A 144 8.38 10.09 0.52
C GLY A 144 8.11 11.01 -0.67
N ASN A 145 7.87 10.45 -1.84
CA ASN A 145 7.45 11.21 -3.01
C ASN A 145 5.93 11.39 -3.01
N ILE A 146 5.47 12.48 -3.61
CA ILE A 146 4.06 12.79 -3.77
C ILE A 146 3.79 12.91 -5.26
N TYR A 147 3.01 11.97 -5.75
CA TYR A 147 2.68 11.87 -7.17
C TYR A 147 1.29 12.45 -7.45
N ASN A 148 1.04 12.82 -8.70
CA ASN A 148 -0.31 13.03 -9.19
C ASN A 148 -0.83 11.71 -9.78
N ALA A 149 -2.08 11.36 -9.52
CA ALA A 149 -2.74 10.35 -10.33
C ALA A 149 -2.92 10.91 -11.77
N LYS A 150 -2.84 10.03 -12.79
CA LYS A 150 -2.87 10.50 -14.18
C LYS A 150 -4.27 10.97 -14.63
N ASN A 151 -5.31 10.27 -14.20
CA ASN A 151 -6.68 10.51 -14.66
C ASN A 151 -7.60 11.13 -13.60
N HIS A 152 -7.10 11.37 -12.40
CA HIS A 152 -7.88 11.88 -11.27
C HIS A 152 -7.14 13.00 -10.56
N PRO A 153 -7.85 14.02 -10.02
CA PRO A 153 -7.23 15.16 -9.34
C PRO A 153 -6.80 14.82 -7.90
N VAL A 154 -6.21 13.65 -7.69
CA VAL A 154 -5.78 13.17 -6.38
C VAL A 154 -4.26 13.01 -6.32
N LYS A 155 -3.71 13.14 -5.12
CA LYS A 155 -2.30 12.86 -4.84
C LYS A 155 -2.14 11.42 -4.38
N VAL A 156 -1.13 10.74 -4.91
CA VAL A 156 -0.74 9.38 -4.51
C VAL A 156 0.54 9.46 -3.69
N ILE A 157 0.50 8.90 -2.49
CA ILE A 157 1.59 8.98 -1.51
C ILE A 157 1.95 7.55 -1.07
N PRO A 158 3.03 6.97 -1.60
CA PRO A 158 3.54 5.69 -1.14
C PRO A 158 4.09 5.81 0.29
N ILE A 159 3.56 4.99 1.20
CA ILE A 159 4.02 4.87 2.58
C ILE A 159 4.23 3.41 2.96
N LEU A 160 5.00 3.15 4.00
CA LEU A 160 5.12 1.81 4.56
C LEU A 160 3.85 1.40 5.30
N ALA A 161 3.59 0.10 5.35
CA ALA A 161 2.54 -0.41 6.23
C ALA A 161 2.88 -0.10 7.70
N ALA A 162 1.85 0.20 8.50
CA ALA A 162 2.01 0.59 9.91
C ALA A 162 2.84 -0.42 10.75
N LYS A 163 2.71 -1.72 10.45
CA LYS A 163 3.50 -2.79 11.10
C LYS A 163 4.99 -2.76 10.78
N ASP A 164 5.35 -2.09 9.70
CA ASP A 164 6.73 -2.02 9.23
C ASP A 164 7.42 -0.72 9.71
N TYR A 165 6.69 0.12 10.48
CA TYR A 165 7.20 1.37 11.01
C TYR A 165 7.10 1.44 12.56
N PRO A 166 8.12 1.92 13.30
CA PRO A 166 9.47 2.21 12.82
C PRO A 166 10.29 0.94 12.63
N LEU A 167 10.94 0.80 11.49
CA LEU A 167 11.84 -0.33 11.23
C LEU A 167 13.12 -0.15 12.04
N LYS A 168 13.34 -0.98 13.03
CA LYS A 168 14.63 -1.05 13.74
C LYS A 168 15.75 -1.30 12.74
N GLY A 169 16.64 -0.33 12.56
CA GLY A 169 17.87 -0.44 11.75
C GLY A 169 17.77 0.00 10.27
N ARG A 170 16.65 0.54 9.78
CA ARG A 170 16.54 1.15 8.44
C ARG A 170 16.20 2.65 8.50
N ASN A 171 16.73 3.35 9.47
CA ASN A 171 16.07 4.51 10.06
C ASN A 171 16.16 5.81 9.27
N GLU A 172 17.31 6.09 8.63
CA GLU A 172 17.54 7.45 8.09
C GLU A 172 16.70 7.72 6.83
N LEU A 173 16.72 6.82 5.88
CA LEU A 173 16.05 7.02 4.60
C LEU A 173 14.53 7.12 4.75
N TYR A 174 13.93 6.30 5.57
CA TYR A 174 12.50 6.37 5.84
C TYR A 174 12.13 7.58 6.70
N THR A 175 12.98 7.97 7.64
CA THR A 175 12.78 9.19 8.43
C THR A 175 12.74 10.42 7.52
N GLU A 176 13.68 10.53 6.59
CA GLU A 176 13.69 11.62 5.60
C GLU A 176 12.47 11.58 4.69
N ALA A 177 12.09 10.40 4.21
CA ALA A 177 10.90 10.21 3.37
C ALA A 177 9.62 10.67 4.08
N TYR A 178 9.45 10.27 5.34
CA TYR A 178 8.29 10.70 6.13
C TYR A 178 8.32 12.19 6.46
N GLU A 179 9.48 12.78 6.72
CA GLU A 179 9.58 14.23 6.92
C GLU A 179 9.23 15.01 5.65
N LYS A 180 9.55 14.52 4.45
CA LYS A 180 9.08 15.11 3.20
C LYS A 180 7.55 15.14 3.12
N ILE A 181 6.89 14.02 3.41
CA ILE A 181 5.43 13.91 3.41
C ILE A 181 4.83 14.86 4.47
N ARG A 182 5.36 14.85 5.69
CA ARG A 182 4.91 15.73 6.77
C ARG A 182 5.09 17.20 6.41
N ASN A 183 6.20 17.57 5.77
CA ASN A 183 6.44 18.93 5.30
C ASN A 183 5.46 19.35 4.20
N TYR A 184 5.02 18.42 3.36
CA TYR A 184 3.95 18.67 2.41
C TYR A 184 2.66 19.01 3.13
N PHE A 185 2.24 18.19 4.10
CA PHE A 185 1.02 18.47 4.89
C PHE A 185 1.12 19.69 5.80
N ARG A 186 2.31 20.18 6.15
CA ARG A 186 2.46 21.48 6.86
C ARG A 186 2.15 22.67 5.97
N LYS A 187 2.34 22.53 4.65
CA LYS A 187 2.21 23.64 3.70
C LYS A 187 0.85 23.67 2.98
N SER A 188 0.15 22.55 2.94
CA SER A 188 -1.20 22.45 2.40
C SER A 188 -2.25 22.79 3.46
#